data_31c6e5b8b0f6dadaf04765c9d4a82086
#
_entry.id   31c6e5b8b0f6dadaf04765c9d4a82086
#
_cell.length_a   1.000
_cell.length_b   1.000
_cell.length_c   1.000
_cell.angle_alpha   90.00
_cell.angle_beta   90.00
_cell.angle_gamma   90.00
#
_symmetry.space_group_name_H-M   'P 1'
#
loop_
_entity.id
_entity.type
_entity.pdbx_description
1 polymer ?
#
loop_
_entity_poly.entity_id
_entity_poly.type
_entity_poly.pdbx_seq_one_letter_code
_entity_poly.pdbx_strand_id
1 'polypeptide(L)'
;MGFGDFGNSLLSKYSDISIIFPEDSSYEAARQLYNRMHNLYPAMIIRTLNQSALKELIQYVALNEIELAIRGGGHHIAGFGSTQGGILLDFSICRDVVIDEAKGVASVSPGARLGDVDRALCQKGYVIPTGTVSDTGIAGLTLGGGIGWLLGTYGFTCENLVGADVLLASGEVVRAEDPGHEDLLWALRGGGGNFGVVLEFRYGLSKLPSVYCGTIEVFDKDIEGALNSLVVYLDKHCPSNLVVAPVLQNLGHDRGCCLSIDFCLSGSADHMEIVRLEEYLGLPHKHIFLTNDFVSWQSWSDERFAQPMRGYWKSVCPDVLGEETWPLLLKWIEGVPGSNCSITIEHLNPSRRSEKPVESALPIVDKNYGILFSARWLASSDDLKYVSWVKGAVESITSRQRYSSYSNYTFEGENNDQAVRAIERDRLFQTKRKYDPSNVFRRNHNIQRNTS
;
A
#
# COMPACT_ATOMS: atom_id res chain seq x y z
N MET A 1 -31.78 6.63 -17.40
CA MET A 1 -30.75 7.19 -18.32
C MET A 1 -29.65 6.14 -18.46
N GLY A 2 -29.32 5.73 -19.67
CA GLY A 2 -28.23 4.78 -19.91
C GLY A 2 -26.85 5.41 -19.70
N PHE A 3 -25.77 4.58 -19.64
CA PHE A 3 -24.40 5.08 -19.46
C PHE A 3 -23.99 6.09 -20.55
N GLY A 4 -24.30 5.79 -21.83
CA GLY A 4 -23.98 6.69 -22.95
C GLY A 4 -24.71 8.03 -22.85
N ASP A 5 -25.99 8.03 -22.52
CA ASP A 5 -26.76 9.29 -22.33
C ASP A 5 -26.20 10.11 -21.18
N PHE A 6 -25.88 9.46 -20.05
CA PHE A 6 -25.31 10.12 -18.89
C PHE A 6 -23.93 10.71 -19.21
N GLY A 7 -23.04 9.93 -19.83
CA GLY A 7 -21.72 10.41 -20.21
C GLY A 7 -21.76 11.57 -21.19
N ASN A 8 -22.60 11.50 -22.23
CA ASN A 8 -22.79 12.58 -23.20
C ASN A 8 -23.38 13.85 -22.52
N SER A 9 -24.29 13.69 -21.55
CA SER A 9 -24.79 14.82 -20.75
C SER A 9 -23.67 15.50 -19.98
N LEU A 10 -22.76 14.75 -19.34
CA LEU A 10 -21.61 15.32 -18.64
C LEU A 10 -20.68 16.05 -19.62
N LEU A 11 -20.32 15.44 -20.76
CA LEU A 11 -19.46 16.05 -21.79
C LEU A 11 -20.04 17.35 -22.36
N SER A 12 -21.37 17.46 -22.44
CA SER A 12 -22.03 18.69 -22.91
C SER A 12 -21.98 19.84 -21.92
N LYS A 13 -21.86 19.53 -20.62
CA LYS A 13 -21.87 20.53 -19.52
C LYS A 13 -20.48 20.97 -19.07
N TYR A 14 -19.49 20.07 -19.14
CA TYR A 14 -18.18 20.26 -18.54
C TYR A 14 -17.08 20.04 -19.55
N SER A 15 -16.19 21.01 -19.74
CA SER A 15 -15.10 20.97 -20.71
C SER A 15 -13.81 20.32 -20.17
N ASP A 16 -13.71 20.16 -18.82
CA ASP A 16 -12.54 19.63 -18.09
C ASP A 16 -12.77 18.18 -17.62
N ILE A 17 -13.57 17.43 -18.38
CA ILE A 17 -13.84 16.01 -18.17
C ILE A 17 -13.44 15.20 -19.40
N SER A 18 -12.90 14.02 -19.17
CA SER A 18 -12.68 13.00 -20.19
C SER A 18 -13.48 11.75 -19.86
N ILE A 19 -14.22 11.24 -20.83
CA ILE A 19 -14.96 10.00 -20.72
C ILE A 19 -14.49 9.04 -21.82
N ILE A 20 -14.22 7.79 -21.43
CA ILE A 20 -13.78 6.73 -22.34
C ILE A 20 -14.84 5.63 -22.27
N PHE A 21 -15.41 5.31 -23.44
CA PHE A 21 -16.38 4.23 -23.63
C PHE A 21 -15.72 2.96 -24.18
N PRO A 22 -16.35 1.79 -24.11
CA PRO A 22 -15.79 0.53 -24.59
C PRO A 22 -15.39 0.53 -26.08
N GLU A 23 -16.05 1.34 -26.92
CA GLU A 23 -15.76 1.50 -28.35
C GLU A 23 -14.55 2.41 -28.65
N ASP A 24 -14.05 3.16 -27.67
CA ASP A 24 -12.92 4.06 -27.86
C ASP A 24 -11.61 3.29 -27.97
N SER A 25 -10.74 3.70 -28.89
CA SER A 25 -9.43 3.07 -29.12
C SER A 25 -8.51 3.06 -27.89
N SER A 26 -8.70 4.00 -26.97
CA SER A 26 -7.94 4.11 -25.71
C SER A 26 -8.47 3.22 -24.58
N TYR A 27 -9.65 2.61 -24.75
CA TYR A 27 -10.33 1.89 -23.68
C TYR A 27 -9.54 0.70 -23.14
N GLU A 28 -8.97 -0.13 -24.02
CA GLU A 28 -8.20 -1.31 -23.61
C GLU A 28 -6.98 -0.94 -22.73
N ALA A 29 -6.29 0.14 -23.05
CA ALA A 29 -5.19 0.64 -22.24
C ALA A 29 -5.69 1.26 -20.92
N ALA A 30 -6.79 2.03 -21.00
CA ALA A 30 -7.33 2.78 -19.85
C ALA A 30 -7.92 1.86 -18.76
N ARG A 31 -8.54 0.74 -19.11
CA ARG A 31 -9.15 -0.19 -18.14
C ARG A 31 -8.15 -1.09 -17.39
N GLN A 32 -6.92 -1.20 -17.85
CA GLN A 32 -5.93 -2.11 -17.32
C GLN A 32 -5.52 -1.76 -15.87
N LEU A 33 -5.30 -2.79 -15.05
CA LEU A 33 -4.71 -2.70 -13.72
C LEU A 33 -3.28 -3.26 -13.71
N TYR A 34 -2.50 -2.91 -12.68
CA TYR A 34 -1.17 -3.47 -12.48
C TYR A 34 -1.23 -5.00 -12.34
N ASN A 35 -2.14 -5.51 -11.51
CA ASN A 35 -2.34 -6.97 -11.37
C ASN A 35 -3.17 -7.54 -12.51
N ARG A 36 -2.53 -8.27 -13.41
CA ARG A 36 -3.13 -8.86 -14.62
C ARG A 36 -4.05 -10.07 -14.35
N MET A 37 -4.21 -10.48 -13.09
CA MET A 37 -5.27 -11.42 -12.72
C MET A 37 -6.67 -10.81 -12.94
N HIS A 38 -6.78 -9.49 -12.82
CA HIS A 38 -8.04 -8.76 -12.97
C HIS A 38 -8.20 -8.28 -14.42
N ASN A 39 -9.18 -8.85 -15.13
CA ASN A 39 -9.55 -8.46 -16.48
C ASN A 39 -11.00 -7.94 -16.47
N LEU A 40 -11.21 -6.75 -15.90
CA LEU A 40 -12.51 -6.13 -15.68
C LEU A 40 -12.84 -5.15 -16.81
N TYR A 41 -14.13 -5.03 -17.13
CA TYR A 41 -14.67 -4.20 -18.20
C TYR A 41 -15.67 -3.20 -17.64
N PRO A 42 -15.24 -2.01 -17.19
CA PRO A 42 -16.15 -0.94 -16.80
C PRO A 42 -16.99 -0.47 -17.99
N ALA A 43 -18.27 -0.18 -17.76
CA ALA A 43 -19.15 0.35 -18.80
C ALA A 43 -18.73 1.74 -19.28
N MET A 44 -18.00 2.49 -18.41
CA MET A 44 -17.50 3.83 -18.70
C MET A 44 -16.35 4.17 -17.77
N ILE A 45 -15.34 4.88 -18.28
CA ILE A 45 -14.21 5.42 -17.50
C ILE A 45 -14.29 6.94 -17.52
N ILE A 46 -14.35 7.56 -16.35
CA ILE A 46 -14.44 9.02 -16.20
C ILE A 46 -13.15 9.54 -15.56
N ARG A 47 -12.59 10.62 -16.13
CA ARG A 47 -11.39 11.32 -15.63
C ARG A 47 -11.72 12.79 -15.42
N THR A 48 -11.75 13.24 -14.18
CA THR A 48 -12.01 14.66 -13.84
C THR A 48 -11.73 14.90 -12.35
N LEU A 49 -11.43 16.15 -12.00
CA LEU A 49 -11.48 16.72 -10.66
C LEU A 49 -12.59 17.78 -10.53
N ASN A 50 -13.41 17.98 -11.57
CA ASN A 50 -14.53 18.92 -11.52
C ASN A 50 -15.57 18.48 -10.49
N GLN A 51 -15.68 19.21 -9.41
CA GLN A 51 -16.56 18.87 -8.29
C GLN A 51 -18.03 18.80 -8.68
N SER A 52 -18.49 19.64 -9.62
CA SER A 52 -19.88 19.61 -10.08
C SER A 52 -20.18 18.36 -10.89
N ALA A 53 -19.26 17.96 -11.80
CA ALA A 53 -19.38 16.72 -12.55
C ALA A 53 -19.32 15.48 -11.62
N LEU A 54 -18.45 15.49 -10.64
CA LEU A 54 -18.32 14.43 -9.64
C LEU A 54 -19.57 14.32 -8.77
N LYS A 55 -20.18 15.44 -8.38
CA LYS A 55 -21.46 15.45 -7.65
C LYS A 55 -22.58 14.79 -8.47
N GLU A 56 -22.69 15.13 -9.77
CA GLU A 56 -23.67 14.49 -10.66
C GLU A 56 -23.39 12.99 -10.82
N LEU A 57 -22.10 12.58 -10.89
CA LEU A 57 -21.70 11.18 -10.93
C LEU A 57 -22.15 10.44 -9.67
N ILE A 58 -21.85 10.96 -8.47
CA ILE A 58 -22.25 10.35 -7.19
C ILE A 58 -23.77 10.18 -7.12
N GLN A 59 -24.54 11.20 -7.51
CA GLN A 59 -26.00 11.13 -7.54
C GLN A 59 -26.49 10.06 -8.53
N TYR A 60 -25.89 9.98 -9.71
CA TYR A 60 -26.26 9.02 -10.73
C TYR A 60 -25.98 7.58 -10.28
N VAL A 61 -24.82 7.30 -9.72
CA VAL A 61 -24.47 5.94 -9.24
C VAL A 61 -25.31 5.53 -8.04
N ALA A 62 -25.60 6.46 -7.11
CA ALA A 62 -26.45 6.18 -5.96
C ALA A 62 -27.89 5.88 -6.36
N LEU A 63 -28.48 6.69 -7.26
CA LEU A 63 -29.87 6.53 -7.72
C LEU A 63 -30.09 5.24 -8.50
N ASN A 64 -29.09 4.78 -9.26
CA ASN A 64 -29.19 3.60 -10.13
C ASN A 64 -28.49 2.38 -9.55
N GLU A 65 -28.00 2.43 -8.31
CA GLU A 65 -27.28 1.35 -7.59
C GLU A 65 -26.05 0.81 -8.37
N ILE A 66 -25.41 1.67 -9.20
CA ILE A 66 -24.28 1.31 -10.02
C ILE A 66 -23.03 1.14 -9.16
N GLU A 67 -22.21 0.14 -9.44
CA GLU A 67 -20.92 -0.02 -8.79
C GLU A 67 -19.93 1.05 -9.29
N LEU A 68 -19.34 1.80 -8.35
CA LEU A 68 -18.33 2.81 -8.61
C LEU A 68 -16.97 2.30 -8.11
N ALA A 69 -16.02 2.10 -9.02
CA ALA A 69 -14.62 1.91 -8.69
C ALA A 69 -13.88 3.24 -8.75
N ILE A 70 -12.96 3.48 -7.81
CA ILE A 70 -12.12 4.68 -7.75
C ILE A 70 -10.67 4.26 -7.89
N ARG A 71 -9.96 4.81 -8.87
CA ARG A 71 -8.56 4.48 -9.15
C ARG A 71 -7.64 5.67 -8.96
N GLY A 72 -6.68 5.55 -8.03
CA GLY A 72 -5.45 6.34 -8.01
C GLY A 72 -4.37 5.62 -8.84
N GLY A 73 -3.58 4.75 -8.17
CA GLY A 73 -2.50 3.99 -8.81
C GLY A 73 -2.90 2.69 -9.50
N GLY A 74 -3.99 2.04 -9.11
CA GLY A 74 -4.44 0.76 -9.67
C GLY A 74 -3.59 -0.46 -9.28
N HIS A 75 -2.87 -0.40 -8.15
CA HIS A 75 -1.95 -1.44 -7.67
C HIS A 75 -2.58 -2.46 -6.71
N HIS A 76 -3.81 -2.24 -6.22
CA HIS A 76 -4.40 -3.09 -5.19
C HIS A 76 -4.56 -4.53 -5.66
N ILE A 77 -4.13 -5.48 -4.80
CA ILE A 77 -4.14 -6.93 -5.09
C ILE A 77 -5.53 -7.44 -5.48
N ALA A 78 -6.60 -6.94 -4.85
CA ALA A 78 -7.98 -7.34 -5.10
C ALA A 78 -8.62 -6.68 -6.34
N GLY A 79 -7.89 -5.84 -7.08
CA GLY A 79 -8.41 -5.19 -8.29
C GLY A 79 -9.50 -4.14 -8.05
N PHE A 80 -9.58 -3.56 -6.84
CA PHE A 80 -10.59 -2.55 -6.48
C PHE A 80 -10.54 -1.27 -7.33
N GLY A 81 -9.39 -0.99 -7.98
CA GLY A 81 -9.25 0.12 -8.92
C GLY A 81 -9.93 -0.07 -10.28
N SER A 82 -10.85 -1.06 -10.42
CA SER A 82 -11.71 -1.25 -11.59
C SER A 82 -12.98 -2.02 -11.20
N THR A 83 -13.95 -2.12 -12.12
CA THR A 83 -15.25 -2.77 -11.92
C THR A 83 -15.70 -3.51 -13.18
N GLN A 84 -16.59 -4.49 -13.02
CA GLN A 84 -17.22 -5.18 -14.13
C GLN A 84 -18.61 -4.58 -14.41
N GLY A 85 -18.77 -3.88 -15.55
CA GLY A 85 -20.04 -3.30 -15.96
C GLY A 85 -20.48 -2.05 -15.19
N GLY A 86 -19.70 -1.59 -14.19
CA GLY A 86 -19.91 -0.36 -13.44
C GLY A 86 -19.17 0.83 -14.04
N ILE A 87 -18.97 1.89 -13.24
CA ILE A 87 -18.23 3.08 -13.64
C ILE A 87 -16.87 3.09 -12.95
N LEU A 88 -15.81 3.38 -13.72
CA LEU A 88 -14.47 3.63 -13.20
C LEU A 88 -14.21 5.15 -13.16
N LEU A 89 -14.07 5.72 -11.95
CA LEU A 89 -13.52 7.06 -11.76
C LEU A 89 -12.00 6.94 -11.67
N ASP A 90 -11.29 7.47 -12.67
CA ASP A 90 -9.86 7.29 -12.85
C ASP A 90 -9.09 8.60 -12.67
N PHE A 91 -8.34 8.69 -11.58
CA PHE A 91 -7.48 9.84 -11.26
C PHE A 91 -6.04 9.68 -11.76
N SER A 92 -5.69 8.63 -12.49
CA SER A 92 -4.29 8.32 -12.85
C SER A 92 -3.56 9.44 -13.62
N ILE A 93 -4.31 10.38 -14.20
CA ILE A 93 -3.78 11.57 -14.89
C ILE A 93 -3.61 12.79 -13.97
N CYS A 94 -4.18 12.78 -12.76
CA CYS A 94 -4.13 13.87 -11.79
C CYS A 94 -2.97 13.63 -10.82
N ARG A 95 -1.78 14.16 -11.14
CA ARG A 95 -0.52 13.78 -10.47
C ARG A 95 0.23 14.95 -9.83
N ASP A 96 -0.45 16.08 -9.61
CA ASP A 96 0.16 17.27 -9.08
C ASP A 96 0.61 17.10 -7.62
N VAL A 97 1.75 17.66 -7.29
CA VAL A 97 2.32 17.79 -5.96
C VAL A 97 2.67 19.25 -5.71
N VAL A 98 1.95 19.89 -4.81
CA VAL A 98 2.11 21.31 -4.47
C VAL A 98 2.67 21.44 -3.05
N ILE A 99 3.76 22.15 -2.89
CA ILE A 99 4.46 22.31 -1.60
C ILE A 99 4.19 23.72 -1.07
N ASP A 100 3.57 23.79 0.11
CA ASP A 100 3.42 25.02 0.90
C ASP A 100 4.42 24.98 2.07
N GLU A 101 5.62 25.50 1.82
CA GLU A 101 6.70 25.51 2.81
C GLU A 101 6.34 26.37 4.04
N ALA A 102 5.54 27.42 3.84
CA ALA A 102 5.12 28.31 4.93
C ALA A 102 4.20 27.61 5.93
N LYS A 103 3.35 26.72 5.43
CA LYS A 103 2.46 25.88 6.26
C LYS A 103 3.09 24.56 6.66
N GLY A 104 4.20 24.15 6.04
CA GLY A 104 4.81 22.84 6.25
C GLY A 104 3.95 21.71 5.74
N VAL A 105 3.24 21.89 4.60
CA VAL A 105 2.28 20.94 4.05
C VAL A 105 2.54 20.69 2.56
N ALA A 106 2.39 19.44 2.13
CA ALA A 106 2.27 19.07 0.72
C ALA A 106 0.83 18.70 0.38
N SER A 107 0.24 19.35 -0.63
CA SER A 107 -1.01 18.97 -1.27
C SER A 107 -0.71 18.07 -2.46
N VAL A 108 -1.33 16.89 -2.47
CA VAL A 108 -1.05 15.83 -3.44
C VAL A 108 -2.33 15.34 -4.09
N SER A 109 -2.36 15.34 -5.40
CA SER A 109 -3.49 14.82 -6.19
C SER A 109 -3.65 13.30 -6.06
N PRO A 110 -4.88 12.75 -6.12
CA PRO A 110 -5.16 11.35 -5.83
C PRO A 110 -4.55 10.34 -6.82
N GLY A 111 -4.14 10.79 -8.00
CA GLY A 111 -3.49 9.95 -9.01
C GLY A 111 -1.97 9.97 -8.96
N ALA A 112 -1.36 10.77 -8.08
CA ALA A 112 0.09 10.86 -7.95
C ALA A 112 0.70 9.50 -7.57
N ARG A 113 1.86 9.20 -8.18
CA ARG A 113 2.68 8.04 -7.85
C ARG A 113 3.66 8.41 -6.75
N LEU A 114 4.16 7.42 -6.01
CA LEU A 114 5.17 7.66 -4.97
C LEU A 114 6.40 8.36 -5.55
N GLY A 115 6.88 7.93 -6.72
CA GLY A 115 8.00 8.57 -7.39
C GLY A 115 7.76 10.03 -7.82
N ASP A 116 6.50 10.45 -8.05
CA ASP A 116 6.18 11.86 -8.31
C ASP A 116 6.37 12.69 -7.04
N VAL A 117 5.83 12.14 -5.93
CA VAL A 117 5.90 12.76 -4.60
C VAL A 117 7.35 12.86 -4.13
N ASP A 118 8.11 11.75 -4.18
CA ASP A 118 9.49 11.69 -3.71
C ASP A 118 10.38 12.68 -4.49
N ARG A 119 10.30 12.69 -5.83
CA ARG A 119 11.06 13.64 -6.65
C ARG A 119 10.72 15.09 -6.35
N ALA A 120 9.43 15.42 -6.26
CA ALA A 120 9.00 16.80 -6.01
C ALA A 120 9.45 17.30 -4.63
N LEU A 121 9.32 16.48 -3.61
CA LEU A 121 9.68 16.85 -2.23
C LEU A 121 11.19 16.87 -2.01
N CYS A 122 11.93 15.85 -2.46
CA CYS A 122 13.38 15.74 -2.25
C CYS A 122 14.13 16.88 -2.93
N GLN A 123 13.68 17.35 -4.11
CA GLN A 123 14.26 18.53 -4.77
C GLN A 123 14.21 19.81 -3.92
N LYS A 124 13.27 19.86 -2.96
CA LYS A 124 13.10 20.97 -2.02
C LYS A 124 13.66 20.68 -0.61
N GLY A 125 14.29 19.52 -0.43
CA GLY A 125 14.83 19.09 0.86
C GLY A 125 13.77 18.63 1.86
N TYR A 126 12.65 18.14 1.36
CA TYR A 126 11.55 17.57 2.17
C TYR A 126 11.26 16.13 1.80
N VAL A 127 10.56 15.44 2.69
CA VAL A 127 9.98 14.10 2.47
C VAL A 127 8.64 13.98 3.19
N ILE A 128 7.85 13.01 2.75
CA ILE A 128 6.86 12.29 3.54
C ILE A 128 7.20 10.79 3.44
N PRO A 129 6.92 9.96 4.45
CA PRO A 129 7.14 8.52 4.32
C PRO A 129 6.16 7.98 3.28
N THR A 130 6.70 7.39 2.21
CA THR A 130 5.96 6.72 1.13
C THR A 130 6.16 5.20 1.20
N GLY A 131 5.72 4.44 0.19
CA GLY A 131 5.95 3.00 0.11
C GLY A 131 7.32 2.66 -0.48
N THR A 132 7.49 1.43 -0.95
CA THR A 132 8.77 0.88 -1.42
C THR A 132 8.88 0.71 -2.94
N VAL A 133 7.82 1.01 -3.71
CA VAL A 133 7.77 0.88 -5.18
C VAL A 133 7.26 2.19 -5.78
N SER A 134 8.08 2.87 -6.58
CA SER A 134 7.82 4.24 -7.02
C SER A 134 6.58 4.40 -7.91
N ASP A 135 6.15 3.36 -8.64
CA ASP A 135 4.95 3.37 -9.48
C ASP A 135 3.64 3.17 -8.70
N THR A 136 3.69 2.86 -7.40
CA THR A 136 2.50 2.72 -6.55
C THR A 136 1.79 4.06 -6.40
N GLY A 137 0.44 4.05 -6.40
CA GLY A 137 -0.35 5.26 -6.17
C GLY A 137 -0.42 5.66 -4.70
N ILE A 138 -0.16 6.95 -4.43
CA ILE A 138 -0.16 7.50 -3.06
C ILE A 138 -1.51 7.34 -2.35
N ALA A 139 -2.63 7.51 -3.08
CA ALA A 139 -3.97 7.48 -2.50
C ALA A 139 -4.30 6.13 -1.85
N GLY A 140 -4.21 5.03 -2.63
CA GLY A 140 -4.49 3.69 -2.09
C GLY A 140 -3.51 3.28 -1.00
N LEU A 141 -2.23 3.64 -1.15
CA LEU A 141 -1.21 3.40 -0.14
C LEU A 141 -1.59 4.06 1.19
N THR A 142 -1.88 5.36 1.19
CA THR A 142 -2.23 6.14 2.38
C THR A 142 -3.51 5.64 3.05
N LEU A 143 -4.58 5.43 2.26
CA LEU A 143 -5.87 4.99 2.79
C LEU A 143 -5.78 3.62 3.46
N GLY A 144 -4.85 2.76 3.06
CA GLY A 144 -4.60 1.47 3.70
C GLY A 144 -3.47 1.48 4.73
N GLY A 145 -2.74 2.60 4.91
CA GLY A 145 -1.65 2.73 5.88
C GLY A 145 -0.35 3.27 5.29
N GLY A 146 0.35 2.49 4.49
CA GLY A 146 1.63 2.83 3.84
C GLY A 146 2.87 2.46 4.64
N ILE A 147 3.51 1.35 4.26
CA ILE A 147 4.79 0.86 4.80
C ILE A 147 5.90 1.23 3.84
N GLY A 148 6.98 1.82 4.33
CA GLY A 148 8.12 2.22 3.50
C GLY A 148 9.41 2.50 4.25
N TRP A 149 10.42 2.99 3.53
CA TRP A 149 11.80 3.10 4.01
C TRP A 149 12.04 4.13 5.12
N LEU A 150 11.15 5.08 5.27
CA LEU A 150 11.22 6.08 6.34
C LEU A 150 10.25 5.79 7.51
N LEU A 151 9.65 4.59 7.54
CA LEU A 151 8.73 4.17 8.59
C LEU A 151 9.34 4.34 9.98
N GLY A 152 10.60 3.97 10.14
CA GLY A 152 11.28 4.03 11.42
C GLY A 152 11.43 5.45 11.99
N THR A 153 11.59 6.45 11.12
CA THR A 153 11.78 7.87 11.52
C THR A 153 10.47 8.64 11.53
N TYR A 154 9.60 8.45 10.53
CA TYR A 154 8.42 9.30 10.33
C TYR A 154 7.08 8.55 10.41
N GLY A 155 7.09 7.25 10.71
CA GLY A 155 5.87 6.45 10.84
C GLY A 155 5.28 6.00 9.49
N PHE A 156 4.05 5.50 9.55
CA PHE A 156 3.30 5.10 8.37
C PHE A 156 2.90 6.32 7.52
N THR A 157 2.71 6.14 6.23
CA THR A 157 2.27 7.24 5.34
C THR A 157 0.99 7.89 5.84
N CYS A 158 0.03 7.09 6.29
CA CYS A 158 -1.26 7.57 6.79
C CYS A 158 -1.14 8.40 8.08
N GLU A 159 -0.15 8.17 8.92
CA GLU A 159 0.10 8.96 10.12
C GLU A 159 0.57 10.39 9.80
N ASN A 160 1.08 10.60 8.59
CA ASN A 160 1.52 11.92 8.09
C ASN A 160 0.42 12.67 7.30
N LEU A 161 -0.76 12.06 7.12
CA LEU A 161 -1.93 12.72 6.53
C LEU A 161 -2.49 13.72 7.54
N VAL A 162 -2.42 15.01 7.24
CA VAL A 162 -2.90 16.09 8.12
C VAL A 162 -4.25 16.66 7.68
N GLY A 163 -4.72 16.33 6.48
CA GLY A 163 -6.03 16.74 5.97
C GLY A 163 -6.33 16.12 4.61
N ALA A 164 -7.56 16.25 4.16
CA ALA A 164 -8.02 15.81 2.85
C ALA A 164 -9.30 16.51 2.44
N ASP A 165 -9.46 16.78 1.13
CA ASP A 165 -10.76 17.17 0.57
C ASP A 165 -11.50 15.91 0.13
N VAL A 166 -12.71 15.70 0.65
CA VAL A 166 -13.46 14.46 0.47
C VAL A 166 -14.85 14.76 -0.08
N LEU A 167 -15.15 14.21 -1.25
CA LEU A 167 -16.51 14.21 -1.81
C LEU A 167 -17.29 13.04 -1.20
N LEU A 168 -18.33 13.36 -0.45
CA LEU A 168 -19.19 12.42 0.25
C LEU A 168 -20.28 11.82 -0.65
N ALA A 169 -20.94 10.77 -0.16
CA ALA A 169 -22.11 10.17 -0.82
C ALA A 169 -23.29 11.14 -0.97
N SER A 170 -23.37 12.19 -0.15
CA SER A 170 -24.32 13.30 -0.28
C SER A 170 -24.05 14.22 -1.49
N GLY A 171 -22.85 14.13 -2.09
CA GLY A 171 -22.35 15.06 -3.11
C GLY A 171 -21.77 16.36 -2.54
N GLU A 172 -21.60 16.44 -1.23
CA GLU A 172 -20.91 17.53 -0.55
C GLU A 172 -19.41 17.26 -0.50
N VAL A 173 -18.59 18.31 -0.63
CA VAL A 173 -17.14 18.24 -0.40
C VAL A 173 -16.85 18.82 0.98
N VAL A 174 -16.20 18.02 1.82
CA VAL A 174 -15.78 18.42 3.17
C VAL A 174 -14.26 18.32 3.31
N ARG A 175 -13.71 19.13 4.22
CA ARG A 175 -12.31 19.00 4.62
C ARG A 175 -12.24 18.13 5.87
N ALA A 176 -11.50 17.04 5.77
CA ALA A 176 -11.43 16.04 6.85
C ALA A 176 -10.74 16.56 8.12
N GLU A 177 -9.95 17.63 8.02
CA GLU A 177 -9.32 18.31 9.15
C GLU A 177 -10.17 19.37 9.83
N ASP A 178 -11.31 19.74 9.25
CA ASP A 178 -12.20 20.75 9.85
C ASP A 178 -12.93 20.21 11.10
N PRO A 179 -13.26 21.08 12.07
CA PRO A 179 -14.00 20.68 13.26
C PRO A 179 -15.30 19.92 12.93
N GLY A 180 -15.50 18.77 13.59
CA GLY A 180 -16.64 17.87 13.37
C GLY A 180 -16.41 16.77 12.34
N HIS A 181 -15.22 16.72 11.73
CA HIS A 181 -14.79 15.68 10.79
C HIS A 181 -13.56 14.90 11.25
N GLU A 182 -13.18 15.00 12.54
CA GLU A 182 -12.01 14.31 13.12
C GLU A 182 -12.13 12.78 12.99
N ASP A 183 -13.34 12.26 13.03
CA ASP A 183 -13.65 10.85 12.80
C ASP A 183 -13.37 10.43 11.34
N LEU A 184 -13.62 11.33 10.38
CA LEU A 184 -13.30 11.09 8.97
C LEU A 184 -11.78 11.05 8.75
N LEU A 185 -11.03 12.04 9.26
CA LEU A 185 -9.57 12.06 9.14
C LEU A 185 -8.93 10.82 9.78
N TRP A 186 -9.42 10.42 10.98
CA TRP A 186 -9.00 9.18 11.62
C TRP A 186 -9.26 7.96 10.75
N ALA A 187 -10.45 7.87 10.13
CA ALA A 187 -10.84 6.73 9.30
C ALA A 187 -10.05 6.68 7.97
N LEU A 188 -9.71 7.83 7.37
CA LEU A 188 -8.84 7.90 6.18
C LEU A 188 -7.41 7.45 6.46
N ARG A 189 -6.98 7.43 7.71
CA ARG A 189 -5.67 6.92 8.14
C ARG A 189 -5.71 5.42 8.37
N GLY A 190 -5.87 4.63 7.30
CA GLY A 190 -5.80 3.16 7.32
C GLY A 190 -7.13 2.41 7.24
N GLY A 191 -8.28 3.10 7.31
CA GLY A 191 -9.60 2.48 7.20
C GLY A 191 -10.10 2.28 5.76
N GLY A 192 -9.27 2.60 4.76
CA GLY A 192 -9.57 2.38 3.35
C GLY A 192 -10.46 3.43 2.70
N GLY A 193 -10.91 3.15 1.48
CA GLY A 193 -11.70 4.05 0.62
C GLY A 193 -13.22 4.00 0.87
N ASN A 194 -13.65 3.78 2.11
CA ASN A 194 -15.06 3.51 2.45
C ASN A 194 -15.93 4.76 2.62
N PHE A 195 -15.34 5.95 2.76
CA PHE A 195 -16.02 7.10 3.36
C PHE A 195 -16.33 8.21 2.36
N GLY A 196 -15.70 8.19 1.17
CA GLY A 196 -15.84 9.21 0.13
C GLY A 196 -14.75 9.10 -0.93
N VAL A 197 -14.84 9.98 -1.93
CA VAL A 197 -13.80 10.18 -2.94
C VAL A 197 -12.84 11.25 -2.45
N VAL A 198 -11.59 10.90 -2.19
CA VAL A 198 -10.57 11.90 -1.82
C VAL A 198 -10.09 12.61 -3.08
N LEU A 199 -10.28 13.94 -3.11
CA LEU A 199 -9.91 14.80 -4.23
C LEU A 199 -8.52 15.41 -4.09
N GLU A 200 -8.07 15.62 -2.84
CA GLU A 200 -6.75 16.11 -2.48
C GLU A 200 -6.32 15.50 -1.14
N PHE A 201 -5.07 15.09 -1.04
CA PHE A 201 -4.43 14.66 0.21
C PHE A 201 -3.48 15.75 0.68
N ARG A 202 -3.50 16.10 1.97
CA ARG A 202 -2.56 17.03 2.60
C ARG A 202 -1.68 16.30 3.61
N TYR A 203 -0.36 16.35 3.39
CA TYR A 203 0.62 15.70 4.25
C TYR A 203 1.48 16.74 4.96
N GLY A 204 1.79 16.49 6.24
CA GLY A 204 2.80 17.24 6.95
C GLY A 204 4.19 16.97 6.36
N LEU A 205 4.94 18.04 6.07
CA LEU A 205 6.29 17.94 5.54
C LEU A 205 7.29 17.63 6.64
N SER A 206 8.18 16.67 6.38
CA SER A 206 9.39 16.44 7.16
C SER A 206 10.62 16.86 6.37
N LYS A 207 11.70 17.23 7.07
CA LYS A 207 12.98 17.49 6.39
C LYS A 207 13.55 16.19 5.84
N LEU A 208 14.09 16.25 4.63
CA LEU A 208 14.82 15.12 4.05
C LEU A 208 16.04 14.82 4.93
N PRO A 209 16.12 13.64 5.56
CA PRO A 209 17.29 13.28 6.35
C PRO A 209 18.45 12.90 5.41
N SER A 210 19.68 12.93 5.92
CA SER A 210 20.73 12.12 5.31
C SER A 210 20.34 10.65 5.37
N VAL A 211 20.61 9.87 4.32
CA VAL A 211 20.32 8.45 4.28
C VAL A 211 21.56 7.64 3.92
N TYR A 212 21.63 6.43 4.43
CA TYR A 212 22.54 5.40 3.96
C TYR A 212 21.73 4.12 3.76
N CYS A 213 21.56 3.73 2.51
CA CYS A 213 20.67 2.65 2.10
C CYS A 213 21.42 1.63 1.27
N GLY A 214 20.97 0.38 1.33
CA GLY A 214 21.59 -0.68 0.54
C GLY A 214 20.95 -2.03 0.72
N THR A 215 21.56 -3.02 0.04
CA THR A 215 21.18 -4.43 0.08
C THR A 215 22.39 -5.29 0.40
N ILE A 216 22.25 -6.16 1.39
CA ILE A 216 23.20 -7.21 1.76
C ILE A 216 22.62 -8.54 1.33
N GLU A 217 23.40 -9.42 0.70
CA GLU A 217 22.98 -10.78 0.35
C GLU A 217 23.76 -11.84 1.13
N VAL A 218 23.02 -12.84 1.62
CA VAL A 218 23.51 -14.06 2.28
C VAL A 218 22.96 -15.25 1.51
N PHE A 219 23.77 -16.27 1.27
CA PHE A 219 23.42 -17.42 0.44
C PHE A 219 23.40 -18.75 1.21
N ASP A 220 22.49 -19.64 0.81
CA ASP A 220 22.39 -21.06 1.17
C ASP A 220 22.32 -21.38 2.68
N LYS A 221 23.23 -22.26 3.13
CA LYS A 221 23.19 -22.89 4.48
C LYS A 221 23.35 -21.92 5.66
N ASP A 222 23.72 -20.69 5.38
CA ASP A 222 23.90 -19.67 6.42
C ASP A 222 22.61 -18.84 6.66
N ILE A 223 21.56 -19.03 5.83
CA ILE A 223 20.33 -18.20 5.88
C ILE A 223 19.59 -18.36 7.22
N GLU A 224 19.45 -19.58 7.76
CA GLU A 224 18.74 -19.79 9.03
C GLU A 224 19.48 -19.13 10.19
N GLY A 225 20.80 -19.28 10.24
CA GLY A 225 21.65 -18.60 11.23
C GLY A 225 21.56 -17.08 11.12
N ALA A 226 21.59 -16.56 9.89
CA ALA A 226 21.43 -15.12 9.63
C ALA A 226 20.08 -14.59 10.10
N LEU A 227 18.97 -15.30 9.82
CA LEU A 227 17.62 -14.91 10.26
C LEU A 227 17.52 -14.90 11.79
N ASN A 228 18.04 -15.91 12.49
CA ASN A 228 18.05 -15.96 13.95
C ASN A 228 18.82 -14.76 14.54
N SER A 229 20.01 -14.49 14.03
CA SER A 229 20.83 -13.35 14.46
C SER A 229 20.16 -12.01 14.17
N LEU A 230 19.56 -11.89 12.98
CA LEU A 230 18.90 -10.68 12.53
C LEU A 230 17.71 -10.32 13.42
N VAL A 231 16.87 -11.29 13.80
CA VAL A 231 15.73 -11.01 14.70
C VAL A 231 16.20 -10.58 16.08
N VAL A 232 17.26 -11.20 16.61
CA VAL A 232 17.86 -10.73 17.88
C VAL A 232 18.31 -9.27 17.77
N TYR A 233 18.93 -8.91 16.63
CA TYR A 233 19.31 -7.51 16.38
C TYR A 233 18.09 -6.59 16.30
N LEU A 234 17.08 -6.96 15.49
CA LEU A 234 15.87 -6.17 15.28
C LEU A 234 15.08 -5.94 16.57
N ASP A 235 14.94 -6.97 17.40
CA ASP A 235 14.17 -6.88 18.65
C ASP A 235 14.89 -6.08 19.76
N LYS A 236 16.22 -6.13 19.82
CA LYS A 236 16.98 -5.63 20.97
C LYS A 236 17.85 -4.42 20.67
N HIS A 237 18.26 -4.23 19.43
CA HIS A 237 19.33 -3.30 19.09
C HIS A 237 19.01 -2.36 17.92
N CYS A 238 18.02 -2.67 17.10
CA CYS A 238 17.66 -1.88 15.93
C CYS A 238 17.17 -0.49 16.36
N PRO A 239 17.85 0.59 15.96
CA PRO A 239 17.41 1.94 16.30
C PRO A 239 16.18 2.34 15.50
N SER A 240 15.43 3.32 16.01
CA SER A 240 14.19 3.77 15.36
C SER A 240 14.39 4.32 13.95
N ASN A 241 15.56 4.85 13.64
CA ASN A 241 15.89 5.45 12.34
C ASN A 241 16.48 4.44 11.32
N LEU A 242 16.50 3.15 11.62
CA LEU A 242 16.91 2.09 10.71
C LEU A 242 15.69 1.21 10.36
N VAL A 243 15.37 1.17 9.08
CA VAL A 243 14.38 0.22 8.52
C VAL A 243 15.15 -0.93 7.85
N VAL A 244 14.76 -2.15 8.17
CA VAL A 244 15.34 -3.38 7.63
C VAL A 244 14.23 -4.28 7.11
N ALA A 245 14.37 -4.73 5.88
CA ALA A 245 13.41 -5.62 5.21
C ALA A 245 14.13 -6.85 4.64
N PRO A 246 14.22 -7.96 5.39
CA PRO A 246 14.74 -9.22 4.88
C PRO A 246 13.80 -9.83 3.83
N VAL A 247 14.36 -10.28 2.71
CA VAL A 247 13.63 -10.87 1.58
C VAL A 247 14.23 -12.23 1.26
N LEU A 248 13.47 -13.28 1.50
CA LEU A 248 13.81 -14.64 1.08
C LEU A 248 13.37 -14.86 -0.36
N GLN A 249 14.27 -15.40 -1.19
CA GLN A 249 14.05 -15.73 -2.59
C GLN A 249 14.70 -17.05 -2.94
N ASN A 250 14.15 -17.74 -3.95
CA ASN A 250 14.80 -18.87 -4.59
C ASN A 250 15.21 -18.45 -6.01
N LEU A 251 16.51 -18.37 -6.22
CA LEU A 251 17.11 -17.91 -7.48
C LEU A 251 17.25 -19.02 -8.52
N GLY A 252 16.70 -20.22 -8.26
CA GLY A 252 16.72 -21.38 -9.13
C GLY A 252 17.86 -22.34 -8.81
N HIS A 253 17.92 -23.46 -9.58
CA HIS A 253 18.80 -24.60 -9.31
C HIS A 253 20.29 -24.27 -9.18
N ASP A 254 20.76 -23.26 -9.92
CA ASP A 254 22.20 -22.95 -9.96
C ASP A 254 22.65 -22.03 -8.82
N ARG A 255 21.73 -21.25 -8.22
CA ARG A 255 22.04 -20.25 -7.20
C ARG A 255 21.38 -20.49 -5.84
N GLY A 256 20.45 -21.45 -5.74
CA GLY A 256 19.78 -21.82 -4.50
C GLY A 256 18.92 -20.71 -3.89
N CYS A 257 18.74 -20.77 -2.57
CA CYS A 257 18.05 -19.76 -1.79
C CYS A 257 18.99 -18.58 -1.48
N CYS A 258 18.41 -17.39 -1.42
CA CYS A 258 19.10 -16.14 -1.07
C CYS A 258 18.26 -15.38 -0.04
N LEU A 259 18.92 -14.84 0.97
CA LEU A 259 18.38 -13.83 1.86
C LEU A 259 18.98 -12.48 1.47
N SER A 260 18.17 -11.61 0.85
CA SER A 260 18.53 -10.20 0.66
C SER A 260 18.03 -9.41 1.86
N ILE A 261 18.87 -8.56 2.42
CA ILE A 261 18.54 -7.69 3.55
C ILE A 261 18.61 -6.27 3.03
N ASP A 262 17.46 -5.74 2.66
CA ASP A 262 17.32 -4.34 2.26
C ASP A 262 17.25 -3.46 3.50
N PHE A 263 18.00 -2.35 3.51
CA PHE A 263 18.03 -1.44 4.66
C PHE A 263 18.04 0.03 4.26
N CYS A 264 17.50 0.87 5.14
CA CYS A 264 17.57 2.33 5.04
C CYS A 264 17.81 2.91 6.43
N LEU A 265 19.01 3.42 6.65
CA LEU A 265 19.39 4.21 7.82
C LEU A 265 19.20 5.68 7.51
N SER A 266 18.40 6.40 8.31
CA SER A 266 18.09 7.82 8.11
C SER A 266 18.55 8.68 9.28
N GLY A 267 18.92 9.95 8.99
CA GLY A 267 19.27 10.95 10.02
C GLY A 267 20.66 10.81 10.64
N SER A 268 21.49 9.87 10.17
CA SER A 268 22.87 9.72 10.62
C SER A 268 23.84 9.73 9.42
N ALA A 269 24.94 10.45 9.56
CA ALA A 269 26.07 10.35 8.65
C ALA A 269 27.03 9.19 9.04
N ASP A 270 26.81 8.60 10.19
CA ASP A 270 27.62 7.51 10.74
C ASP A 270 27.00 6.15 10.37
N HIS A 271 27.76 5.33 9.64
CA HIS A 271 27.35 4.01 9.18
C HIS A 271 27.52 2.91 10.24
N MET A 272 27.87 3.27 11.47
CA MET A 272 28.18 2.29 12.53
C MET A 272 27.01 1.36 12.84
N GLU A 273 25.78 1.81 12.65
CA GLU A 273 24.61 0.92 12.85
C GLU A 273 24.53 -0.20 11.79
N ILE A 274 25.03 0.06 10.57
CA ILE A 274 25.11 -0.97 9.54
C ILE A 274 26.27 -1.92 9.83
N VAL A 275 27.43 -1.39 10.27
CA VAL A 275 28.55 -2.22 10.73
C VAL A 275 28.10 -3.15 11.86
N ARG A 276 27.34 -2.63 12.81
CA ARG A 276 26.77 -3.43 13.90
C ARG A 276 25.80 -4.51 13.42
N LEU A 277 24.91 -4.18 12.45
CA LEU A 277 24.03 -5.15 11.80
C LEU A 277 24.86 -6.28 11.16
N GLU A 278 25.92 -5.94 10.43
CA GLU A 278 26.82 -6.90 9.77
C GLU A 278 27.57 -7.78 10.78
N GLU A 279 28.01 -7.21 11.90
CA GLU A 279 28.62 -7.96 13.00
C GLU A 279 27.65 -8.99 13.61
N TYR A 280 26.37 -8.62 13.76
CA TYR A 280 25.32 -9.57 14.20
C TYR A 280 25.08 -10.68 13.20
N LEU A 281 25.12 -10.40 11.91
CA LEU A 281 25.00 -11.42 10.87
C LEU A 281 26.16 -12.42 10.95
N GLY A 282 27.38 -11.96 11.24
CA GLY A 282 28.54 -12.80 11.52
C GLY A 282 29.02 -13.72 10.40
N LEU A 283 28.45 -13.58 9.19
CA LEU A 283 28.56 -14.51 8.07
C LEU A 283 29.17 -13.84 6.84
N PRO A 284 29.71 -14.63 5.89
CA PRO A 284 30.06 -14.07 4.58
C PRO A 284 28.82 -13.46 3.92
N HIS A 285 28.90 -12.18 3.61
CA HIS A 285 27.84 -11.43 2.95
C HIS A 285 28.43 -10.57 1.83
N LYS A 286 27.57 -10.07 0.96
CA LYS A 286 27.95 -9.21 -0.15
C LYS A 286 27.01 -8.00 -0.23
N HIS A 287 27.60 -6.82 -0.31
CA HIS A 287 26.84 -5.62 -0.68
C HIS A 287 26.56 -5.62 -2.18
N ILE A 288 25.28 -5.53 -2.54
CA ILE A 288 24.85 -5.49 -3.94
C ILE A 288 24.63 -4.06 -4.41
N PHE A 289 24.11 -3.22 -3.52
CA PHE A 289 23.83 -1.82 -3.79
C PHE A 289 24.05 -0.98 -2.54
N LEU A 290 24.60 0.23 -2.70
CA LEU A 290 24.74 1.21 -1.62
C LEU A 290 24.50 2.60 -2.19
N THR A 291 23.74 3.43 -1.49
CA THR A 291 23.48 4.82 -1.89
C THR A 291 23.21 5.73 -0.69
N ASN A 292 23.55 7.01 -0.85
CA ASN A 292 23.17 8.09 0.06
C ASN A 292 22.07 8.98 -0.54
N ASP A 293 21.53 8.61 -1.70
CA ASP A 293 20.43 9.32 -2.35
C ASP A 293 19.11 8.58 -2.17
N PHE A 294 18.17 9.24 -1.48
CA PHE A 294 16.88 8.63 -1.16
C PHE A 294 16.04 8.33 -2.41
N VAL A 295 16.07 9.19 -3.42
CA VAL A 295 15.30 8.98 -4.67
C VAL A 295 15.84 7.76 -5.44
N SER A 296 17.16 7.59 -5.50
CA SER A 296 17.79 6.42 -6.08
C SER A 296 17.42 5.14 -5.32
N TRP A 297 17.35 5.21 -3.99
CA TRP A 297 16.90 4.08 -3.18
C TRP A 297 15.43 3.72 -3.41
N GLN A 298 14.54 4.71 -3.43
CA GLN A 298 13.11 4.52 -3.71
C GLN A 298 12.82 3.86 -5.06
N SER A 299 13.68 4.08 -6.05
CA SER A 299 13.56 3.49 -7.39
C SER A 299 14.39 2.22 -7.60
N TRP A 300 15.16 1.78 -6.59
CA TRP A 300 16.03 0.60 -6.69
C TRP A 300 15.31 -0.67 -7.14
N SER A 301 14.10 -0.87 -6.64
CA SER A 301 13.30 -2.06 -6.94
C SER A 301 12.40 -1.93 -8.19
N ASP A 302 12.36 -0.76 -8.85
CA ASP A 302 11.40 -0.46 -9.91
C ASP A 302 11.50 -1.43 -11.10
N GLU A 303 12.71 -1.76 -11.56
CA GLU A 303 12.89 -2.70 -12.67
C GLU A 303 12.28 -4.07 -12.38
N ARG A 304 12.37 -4.54 -11.12
CA ARG A 304 11.78 -5.80 -10.69
C ARG A 304 10.26 -5.80 -10.80
N PHE A 305 9.62 -4.63 -10.62
CA PHE A 305 8.17 -4.45 -10.62
C PHE A 305 7.64 -3.77 -11.88
N ALA A 306 8.50 -3.36 -12.82
CA ALA A 306 8.13 -2.60 -14.03
C ALA A 306 7.12 -3.32 -14.93
N GLN A 307 7.20 -4.66 -15.04
CA GLN A 307 6.28 -5.41 -15.88
C GLN A 307 5.01 -5.78 -15.10
N PRO A 308 3.84 -5.33 -15.55
CA PRO A 308 2.57 -5.81 -15.01
C PRO A 308 2.42 -7.31 -15.26
N MET A 309 2.27 -8.06 -14.18
CA MET A 309 2.11 -9.52 -14.20
C MET A 309 0.83 -9.91 -13.47
N ARG A 310 0.41 -11.14 -13.63
CA ARG A 310 -0.52 -11.78 -12.70
C ARG A 310 0.18 -11.88 -11.36
N GLY A 311 -0.53 -11.63 -10.27
CA GLY A 311 0.09 -11.66 -8.95
C GLY A 311 -0.89 -11.96 -7.84
N TYR A 312 -0.42 -12.70 -6.86
CA TYR A 312 -1.13 -12.92 -5.63
C TYR A 312 -0.16 -12.78 -4.46
N TRP A 313 -0.52 -11.94 -3.51
CA TRP A 313 0.26 -11.75 -2.30
C TRP A 313 -0.65 -11.58 -1.10
N LYS A 314 -0.14 -11.96 0.06
CA LYS A 314 -0.85 -11.87 1.33
C LYS A 314 0.12 -11.67 2.48
N SER A 315 -0.25 -10.83 3.43
CA SER A 315 0.55 -10.63 4.63
C SER A 315 -0.08 -11.24 5.88
N VAL A 316 0.80 -11.56 6.81
CA VAL A 316 0.48 -11.95 8.17
C VAL A 316 1.31 -11.08 9.10
N CYS A 317 0.66 -10.40 10.04
CA CYS A 317 1.35 -9.65 11.09
C CYS A 317 1.17 -10.41 12.42
N PRO A 318 2.07 -11.34 12.75
CA PRO A 318 1.99 -12.12 13.98
C PRO A 318 2.33 -11.25 15.20
N ASP A 319 1.91 -11.70 16.37
CA ASP A 319 2.29 -11.01 17.62
C ASP A 319 3.77 -11.21 17.95
N VAL A 320 4.34 -12.37 17.60
CA VAL A 320 5.74 -12.75 17.86
C VAL A 320 6.29 -13.52 16.66
N LEU A 321 7.56 -13.31 16.33
CA LEU A 321 8.35 -14.17 15.45
C LEU A 321 9.18 -15.13 16.30
N GLY A 322 8.67 -16.37 16.49
CA GLY A 322 9.40 -17.42 17.19
C GLY A 322 10.42 -18.12 16.32
N GLU A 323 11.38 -18.83 16.94
CA GLU A 323 12.40 -19.60 16.23
C GLU A 323 11.80 -20.66 15.29
N GLU A 324 10.62 -21.19 15.60
CA GLU A 324 9.88 -22.11 14.75
C GLU A 324 9.36 -21.51 13.43
N THR A 325 9.36 -20.18 13.31
CA THR A 325 8.91 -19.49 12.08
C THR A 325 9.90 -19.70 10.94
N TRP A 326 11.22 -19.66 11.20
CA TRP A 326 12.25 -19.72 10.17
C TRP A 326 12.25 -21.00 9.36
N PRO A 327 12.25 -22.20 9.99
CA PRO A 327 12.18 -23.46 9.24
C PRO A 327 10.94 -23.55 8.33
N LEU A 328 9.82 -22.94 8.75
CA LEU A 328 8.62 -22.88 7.90
C LEU A 328 8.83 -21.98 6.70
N LEU A 329 9.38 -20.77 6.88
CA LEU A 329 9.64 -19.84 5.78
C LEU A 329 10.64 -20.43 4.79
N LEU A 330 11.72 -21.07 5.28
CA LEU A 330 12.72 -21.74 4.43
C LEU A 330 12.11 -22.88 3.63
N LYS A 331 11.29 -23.73 4.25
CA LYS A 331 10.57 -24.79 3.55
C LYS A 331 9.69 -24.24 2.42
N TRP A 332 9.00 -23.13 2.66
CA TRP A 332 8.13 -22.52 1.66
C TRP A 332 8.92 -21.87 0.52
N ILE A 333 10.06 -21.24 0.81
CA ILE A 333 10.88 -20.61 -0.22
C ILE A 333 11.65 -21.62 -1.06
N GLU A 334 12.05 -22.78 -0.50
CA GLU A 334 12.63 -23.90 -1.24
C GLU A 334 11.63 -24.50 -2.24
N GLY A 335 10.35 -24.59 -1.83
CA GLY A 335 9.25 -25.14 -2.63
C GLY A 335 8.51 -24.14 -3.51
N VAL A 336 9.11 -22.99 -3.85
CA VAL A 336 8.42 -21.97 -4.68
C VAL A 336 8.07 -22.51 -6.06
N PRO A 337 6.89 -22.10 -6.60
CA PRO A 337 6.48 -22.49 -7.94
C PRO A 337 7.28 -21.80 -9.07
N GLY A 338 8.06 -20.77 -8.77
CA GLY A 338 8.87 -20.04 -9.76
C GLY A 338 9.69 -18.91 -9.14
N SER A 339 10.61 -18.34 -9.90
CA SER A 339 11.63 -17.38 -9.43
C SER A 339 11.07 -16.00 -9.02
N ASN A 340 9.83 -15.65 -9.42
CA ASN A 340 9.19 -14.40 -9.02
C ASN A 340 8.33 -14.55 -7.75
N CYS A 341 8.70 -15.51 -6.89
CA CYS A 341 8.14 -15.67 -5.55
C CYS A 341 9.13 -15.14 -4.52
N SER A 342 8.60 -14.52 -3.46
CA SER A 342 9.40 -14.05 -2.33
C SER A 342 8.61 -14.09 -1.04
N ILE A 343 9.35 -14.14 0.07
CA ILE A 343 8.84 -13.92 1.42
C ILE A 343 9.60 -12.73 1.97
N THR A 344 8.90 -11.63 2.23
CA THR A 344 9.48 -10.41 2.79
C THR A 344 9.08 -10.29 4.25
N ILE A 345 10.04 -10.01 5.12
CA ILE A 345 9.80 -9.72 6.54
C ILE A 345 9.89 -8.20 6.69
N GLU A 346 8.76 -7.58 7.00
CA GLU A 346 8.67 -6.16 7.24
C GLU A 346 8.86 -5.89 8.73
N HIS A 347 10.00 -5.33 9.14
CA HIS A 347 10.19 -4.85 10.49
C HIS A 347 9.45 -3.52 10.65
N LEU A 348 8.31 -3.53 11.35
CA LEU A 348 7.46 -2.35 11.54
C LEU A 348 8.01 -1.38 12.61
N ASN A 349 9.23 -1.62 13.05
CA ASN A 349 10.05 -0.82 13.95
C ASN A 349 9.26 -0.29 15.17
N PRO A 350 8.96 -1.12 16.16
CA PRO A 350 8.16 -0.75 17.33
C PRO A 350 8.80 0.35 18.18
N SER A 351 10.13 0.54 18.10
CA SER A 351 10.86 1.59 18.83
C SER A 351 10.53 3.01 18.32
N ARG A 352 9.96 3.13 17.08
CA ARG A 352 9.48 4.41 16.52
C ARG A 352 8.26 4.98 17.25
N ARG A 353 7.56 4.17 18.03
CA ARG A 353 6.32 4.59 18.69
C ARG A 353 6.58 5.83 19.53
N SER A 354 6.06 6.97 19.03
CA SER A 354 6.25 8.24 19.69
C SER A 354 5.46 8.32 20.99
N GLU A 355 5.87 9.21 21.88
CA GLU A 355 5.12 9.53 23.10
C GLU A 355 3.70 10.09 22.78
N LYS A 356 3.49 10.57 21.55
CA LYS A 356 2.21 11.08 21.06
C LYS A 356 1.87 10.40 19.72
N PRO A 357 1.37 9.16 19.74
CA PRO A 357 0.98 8.47 18.53
C PRO A 357 -0.16 9.21 17.84
N VAL A 358 -0.09 9.31 16.50
CA VAL A 358 -1.19 9.84 15.69
C VAL A 358 -2.31 8.80 15.68
N GLU A 359 -3.53 9.21 16.03
CA GLU A 359 -4.68 8.32 15.95
C GLU A 359 -4.96 7.91 14.50
N SER A 360 -5.06 6.59 14.27
CA SER A 360 -5.32 6.00 12.97
C SER A 360 -6.21 4.76 13.09
N ALA A 361 -6.88 4.42 12.01
CA ALA A 361 -7.68 3.20 11.89
C ALA A 361 -6.83 2.01 11.40
N LEU A 362 -5.52 2.14 11.36
CA LEU A 362 -4.59 1.14 10.86
C LEU A 362 -4.49 -0.07 11.81
N PRO A 363 -4.89 -1.29 11.38
CA PRO A 363 -4.97 -2.45 12.27
C PRO A 363 -3.62 -3.02 12.69
N ILE A 364 -2.52 -2.64 12.01
CA ILE A 364 -1.17 -3.15 12.28
C ILE A 364 -0.28 -2.13 13.01
N VAL A 365 -0.83 -1.02 13.47
CA VAL A 365 -0.08 0.07 14.09
C VAL A 365 0.73 -0.36 15.32
N ASP A 366 0.28 -1.40 16.03
CA ASP A 366 0.90 -1.95 17.22
C ASP A 366 1.75 -3.22 16.97
N LYS A 367 1.88 -3.65 15.71
CA LYS A 367 2.65 -4.84 15.36
C LYS A 367 4.14 -4.53 15.21
N ASN A 368 4.96 -5.54 15.49
CA ASN A 368 6.41 -5.44 15.34
C ASN A 368 6.85 -5.92 13.96
N TYR A 369 6.13 -6.89 13.40
CA TYR A 369 6.50 -7.54 12.14
C TYR A 369 5.30 -7.76 11.23
N GLY A 370 5.57 -7.70 9.92
CA GLY A 370 4.75 -8.25 8.87
C GLY A 370 5.52 -9.32 8.09
N ILE A 371 4.86 -10.39 7.69
CA ILE A 371 5.43 -11.38 6.76
C ILE A 371 4.58 -11.32 5.50
N LEU A 372 5.16 -10.86 4.39
CA LEU A 372 4.53 -10.77 3.09
C LEU A 372 4.95 -11.94 2.21
N PHE A 373 4.02 -12.82 1.86
CA PHE A 373 4.19 -13.85 0.85
C PHE A 373 3.74 -13.31 -0.49
N SER A 374 4.62 -13.28 -1.48
CA SER A 374 4.34 -12.69 -2.80
C SER A 374 4.70 -13.68 -3.91
N ALA A 375 3.80 -13.83 -4.87
CA ALA A 375 4.01 -14.60 -6.08
C ALA A 375 3.55 -13.82 -7.30
N ARG A 376 4.35 -13.86 -8.38
CA ARG A 376 4.04 -13.21 -9.66
C ARG A 376 4.35 -14.17 -10.81
N TRP A 377 3.48 -14.18 -11.84
CA TRP A 377 3.60 -15.09 -12.98
C TRP A 377 2.93 -14.51 -14.24
N LEU A 378 3.13 -15.14 -15.38
CA LEU A 378 2.60 -14.65 -16.65
C LEU A 378 1.34 -15.41 -17.11
N ALA A 379 1.37 -16.73 -17.09
CA ALA A 379 0.32 -17.55 -17.68
C ALA A 379 -0.87 -17.78 -16.73
N SER A 380 -2.08 -17.54 -17.19
CA SER A 380 -3.30 -17.77 -16.38
C SER A 380 -3.51 -19.25 -16.01
N SER A 381 -2.95 -20.18 -16.78
CA SER A 381 -2.93 -21.62 -16.45
C SER A 381 -2.23 -21.93 -15.12
N ASP A 382 -1.37 -21.07 -14.68
CA ASP A 382 -0.58 -21.26 -13.46
C ASP A 382 -1.22 -20.64 -12.21
N ASP A 383 -2.36 -19.94 -12.34
CA ASP A 383 -3.02 -19.22 -11.24
C ASP A 383 -3.18 -20.09 -9.99
N LEU A 384 -3.75 -21.28 -10.15
CA LEU A 384 -4.00 -22.18 -9.01
C LEU A 384 -2.70 -22.55 -8.28
N LYS A 385 -1.62 -22.82 -9.02
CA LYS A 385 -0.33 -23.21 -8.49
C LYS A 385 0.26 -22.13 -7.58
N TYR A 386 0.31 -20.88 -8.07
CA TYR A 386 0.89 -19.76 -7.33
C TYR A 386 0.00 -19.28 -6.17
N VAL A 387 -1.31 -19.20 -6.39
CA VAL A 387 -2.27 -18.84 -5.33
C VAL A 387 -2.27 -19.87 -4.19
N SER A 388 -2.22 -21.19 -4.52
CA SER A 388 -2.15 -22.25 -3.51
C SER A 388 -0.86 -22.18 -2.70
N TRP A 389 0.26 -21.83 -3.33
CA TRP A 389 1.53 -21.65 -2.62
C TRP A 389 1.43 -20.55 -1.57
N VAL A 390 0.94 -19.35 -1.93
CA VAL A 390 0.78 -18.24 -0.97
C VAL A 390 -0.21 -18.60 0.13
N LYS A 391 -1.36 -19.19 -0.21
CA LYS A 391 -2.39 -19.55 0.78
C LYS A 391 -1.87 -20.59 1.78
N GLY A 392 -1.20 -21.63 1.30
CA GLY A 392 -0.61 -22.66 2.16
C GLY A 392 0.48 -22.12 3.07
N ALA A 393 1.33 -21.21 2.55
CA ALA A 393 2.36 -20.56 3.35
C ALA A 393 1.76 -19.71 4.47
N VAL A 394 0.76 -18.88 4.16
CA VAL A 394 0.01 -18.09 5.16
C VAL A 394 -0.65 -19.00 6.20
N GLU A 395 -1.36 -20.05 5.77
CA GLU A 395 -2.05 -20.99 6.67
C GLU A 395 -1.08 -21.67 7.64
N SER A 396 0.13 -22.00 7.18
CA SER A 396 1.16 -22.63 8.04
C SER A 396 1.58 -21.77 9.23
N ILE A 397 1.46 -20.43 9.10
CA ILE A 397 1.73 -19.47 10.19
C ILE A 397 0.46 -19.21 11.00
N THR A 398 -0.66 -18.93 10.34
CA THR A 398 -1.89 -18.48 10.99
C THR A 398 -2.60 -19.57 11.80
N SER A 399 -2.36 -20.84 11.48
CA SER A 399 -2.86 -21.98 12.27
C SER A 399 -2.20 -22.12 13.64
N ARG A 400 -1.09 -21.43 13.90
CA ARG A 400 -0.26 -21.60 15.10
C ARG A 400 -0.37 -20.44 16.09
N GLN A 401 -0.75 -19.25 15.64
CA GLN A 401 -0.79 -18.04 16.46
C GLN A 401 -1.80 -17.01 15.97
N ARG A 402 -2.13 -16.05 16.84
CA ARG A 402 -2.94 -14.89 16.45
C ARG A 402 -2.17 -13.98 15.51
N TYR A 403 -2.87 -13.32 14.62
CA TYR A 403 -2.29 -12.41 13.65
C TYR A 403 -3.25 -11.28 13.28
N SER A 404 -2.69 -10.20 12.75
CA SER A 404 -3.41 -9.17 12.00
C SER A 404 -3.03 -9.24 10.52
N SER A 405 -3.81 -8.61 9.65
CA SER A 405 -3.52 -8.51 8.23
C SER A 405 -3.41 -7.05 7.82
N TYR A 406 -2.58 -6.76 6.83
CA TYR A 406 -2.47 -5.44 6.23
C TYR A 406 -3.45 -5.35 5.04
N SER A 407 -4.38 -4.38 5.07
CA SER A 407 -5.47 -4.28 4.10
C SER A 407 -4.98 -4.14 2.65
N ASN A 408 -3.89 -3.42 2.40
CA ASN A 408 -3.30 -3.28 1.07
C ASN A 408 -2.74 -4.60 0.50
N TYR A 409 -2.58 -5.64 1.32
CA TYR A 409 -2.11 -6.97 0.94
C TYR A 409 -3.19 -8.05 1.09
N THR A 410 -4.47 -7.67 1.15
CA THR A 410 -5.58 -8.60 1.32
C THR A 410 -6.43 -8.67 0.06
N PHE A 411 -6.77 -9.89 -0.37
CA PHE A 411 -7.61 -10.14 -1.54
C PHE A 411 -9.11 -9.97 -1.20
N GLU A 412 -9.94 -9.77 -2.23
CA GLU A 412 -11.39 -9.65 -2.07
C GLU A 412 -12.01 -10.94 -1.49
N GLY A 413 -12.92 -10.80 -0.54
CA GLY A 413 -13.59 -11.93 0.12
C GLY A 413 -12.73 -12.67 1.16
N GLU A 414 -11.48 -12.28 1.39
CA GLU A 414 -10.67 -12.79 2.47
C GLU A 414 -10.99 -12.02 3.76
N ASN A 415 -11.25 -12.78 4.82
CA ASN A 415 -11.74 -12.23 6.10
C ASN A 415 -10.69 -11.32 6.75
N ASN A 416 -10.91 -10.00 6.69
CA ASN A 416 -10.15 -8.98 7.44
C ASN A 416 -10.64 -8.84 8.89
N ASP A 417 -11.66 -9.60 9.30
CA ASP A 417 -12.32 -9.45 10.61
C ASP A 417 -11.39 -9.68 11.80
N GLN A 418 -10.32 -10.45 11.62
CA GLN A 418 -9.31 -10.65 12.66
C GLN A 418 -8.29 -9.49 12.73
N ALA A 419 -8.19 -8.67 11.68
CA ALA A 419 -7.21 -7.60 11.58
C ALA A 419 -7.59 -6.35 12.37
N VAL A 420 -8.89 -6.11 12.59
CA VAL A 420 -9.39 -4.89 13.25
C VAL A 420 -9.88 -5.20 14.65
N ARG A 421 -9.37 -4.46 15.65
CA ARG A 421 -9.86 -4.57 17.04
C ARG A 421 -11.37 -4.24 17.09
N ALA A 422 -12.14 -4.91 17.95
CA ALA A 422 -13.60 -4.75 18.01
C ALA A 422 -14.04 -3.27 18.17
N ILE A 423 -13.36 -2.52 19.03
CA ILE A 423 -13.62 -1.08 19.26
C ILE A 423 -13.40 -0.24 18.01
N GLU A 424 -12.36 -0.53 17.24
CA GLU A 424 -12.04 0.19 16.01
C GLU A 424 -13.02 -0.17 14.90
N ARG A 425 -13.47 -1.41 14.85
CA ARG A 425 -14.51 -1.87 13.93
C ARG A 425 -15.82 -1.11 14.14
N ASP A 426 -16.27 -0.98 15.39
CA ASP A 426 -17.47 -0.22 15.70
C ASP A 426 -17.32 1.27 15.33
N ARG A 427 -16.17 1.88 15.62
CA ARG A 427 -15.87 3.26 15.25
C ARG A 427 -15.86 3.44 13.72
N LEU A 428 -15.21 2.54 12.97
CA LEU A 428 -15.22 2.53 11.49
C LEU A 428 -16.64 2.39 10.95
N PHE A 429 -17.44 1.50 11.52
CA PHE A 429 -18.83 1.31 11.11
C PHE A 429 -19.68 2.56 11.36
N GLN A 430 -19.54 3.23 12.52
CA GLN A 430 -20.24 4.48 12.80
C GLN A 430 -19.83 5.60 11.84
N THR A 431 -18.53 5.72 11.57
CA THR A 431 -17.99 6.67 10.59
C THR A 431 -18.54 6.39 9.18
N LYS A 432 -18.56 5.12 8.75
CA LYS A 432 -19.17 4.72 7.46
C LYS A 432 -20.63 5.15 7.38
N ARG A 433 -21.42 4.87 8.43
CA ARG A 433 -22.84 5.27 8.47
C ARG A 433 -23.06 6.78 8.42
N LYS A 434 -22.13 7.57 8.99
CA LYS A 434 -22.21 9.04 8.99
C LYS A 434 -21.95 9.60 7.59
N TYR A 435 -20.93 9.10 6.87
CA TYR A 435 -20.46 9.70 5.62
C TYR A 435 -20.92 8.99 4.35
N ASP A 436 -21.27 7.71 4.45
CA ASP A 436 -21.81 6.93 3.32
C ASP A 436 -22.91 5.97 3.78
N PRO A 437 -24.06 6.51 4.25
CA PRO A 437 -25.18 5.70 4.77
C PRO A 437 -25.81 4.79 3.71
N SER A 438 -25.70 5.15 2.43
CA SER A 438 -26.24 4.39 1.30
C SER A 438 -25.26 3.39 0.71
N ASN A 439 -24.05 3.25 1.30
CA ASN A 439 -22.99 2.36 0.85
C ASN A 439 -22.65 2.49 -0.65
N VAL A 440 -22.52 3.73 -1.12
CA VAL A 440 -22.09 4.06 -2.48
C VAL A 440 -20.66 3.60 -2.72
N PHE A 441 -19.76 3.84 -1.74
CA PHE A 441 -18.34 3.50 -1.79
C PHE A 441 -18.09 2.09 -1.24
N ARG A 442 -18.51 1.07 -2.02
CA ARG A 442 -18.46 -0.35 -1.63
C ARG A 442 -17.42 -1.19 -2.37
N ARG A 443 -16.81 -0.65 -3.44
CA ARG A 443 -15.76 -1.35 -4.20
C ARG A 443 -14.39 -1.22 -3.52
N ASN A 444 -14.27 -1.87 -2.36
CA ASN A 444 -13.09 -1.89 -1.49
C ASN A 444 -13.26 -3.02 -0.44
N HIS A 445 -12.48 -3.04 0.63
CA HIS A 445 -12.78 -3.83 1.83
C HIS A 445 -13.98 -3.18 2.55
N ASN A 446 -15.17 -3.51 2.07
CA ASN A 446 -16.40 -2.81 2.42
C ASN A 446 -16.78 -3.01 3.89
N ILE A 447 -16.91 -1.90 4.62
CA ILE A 447 -17.29 -1.90 6.04
C ILE A 447 -18.81 -2.05 6.14
N GLN A 448 -19.25 -3.24 6.54
CA GLN A 448 -20.66 -3.55 6.81
C GLN A 448 -20.80 -4.13 8.21
N ARG A 449 -22.01 -3.99 8.80
CA ARG A 449 -22.33 -4.70 10.04
C ARG A 449 -22.54 -6.17 9.69
N ASN A 450 -21.80 -7.07 10.31
CA ASN A 450 -22.12 -8.49 10.22
C ASN A 450 -23.53 -8.69 10.79
N THR A 451 -24.49 -8.97 9.93
CA THR A 451 -25.79 -9.51 10.36
C THR A 451 -25.57 -10.99 10.65
N SER A 452 -25.01 -11.30 11.83
CA SER A 452 -25.03 -12.64 12.40
C SER A 452 -26.38 -12.91 13.03
#